data_68132e7cf09edd41a07c242588bc1feb
#
_entry.id   68132e7cf09edd41a07c242588bc1feb
#
_cell.length_a   1.000
_cell.length_b   1.000
_cell.length_c   1.000
_cell.angle_alpha   90.00
_cell.angle_beta   90.00
_cell.angle_gamma   90.00
#
_symmetry.space_group_name_H-M   'P 1'
#
loop_
_entity.id
_entity.type
_entity.pdbx_description
1 polymer ?
#
loop_
_entity_poly.entity_id
_entity_poly.type
_entity_poly.pdbx_seq_one_letter_code
_entity_poly.pdbx_strand_id
1 'polypeptide(L)'
;MNWLVLILSLPTENATVRQRAWRSVKAAGAAALRDGVYVLPAAAERRAVLEAVAADVTGGGGVAHLLIAQTTDEAPYQALFDRSRDYTELLADATQLRESLSDTTPSEALKRTRKLRKAFESIAAIDFFPGEARRQAEDTLAELEMACARLQAPDEPGFVAGTIQR
;
A
#
# COMPACT_ATOMS: atom_id res chain seq x y z
N MET A 1 -12.06 -6.52 17.73
CA MET A 1 -10.87 -6.79 16.87
C MET A 1 -9.63 -6.88 17.74
N ASN A 2 -8.62 -7.69 17.37
CA ASN A 2 -7.34 -7.73 18.07
C ASN A 2 -6.32 -6.83 17.38
N TRP A 3 -5.53 -6.15 18.17
CA TRP A 3 -4.45 -5.26 17.74
C TRP A 3 -3.11 -5.79 18.24
N LEU A 4 -2.08 -5.69 17.40
CA LEU A 4 -0.70 -5.84 17.81
C LEU A 4 -0.17 -4.49 18.24
N VAL A 5 0.41 -4.41 19.42
CA VAL A 5 1.03 -3.19 19.94
C VAL A 5 2.50 -3.49 20.20
N LEU A 6 3.38 -2.78 19.48
CA LEU A 6 4.81 -2.87 19.66
C LEU A 6 5.31 -1.63 20.39
N ILE A 7 5.96 -1.85 21.53
CA ILE A 7 6.56 -0.80 22.36
C ILE A 7 8.06 -0.95 22.29
N LEU A 8 8.76 0.07 21.82
CA LEU A 8 10.21 0.08 21.63
C LEU A 8 10.88 1.17 22.47
N SER A 9 12.01 0.85 23.06
CA SER A 9 12.95 1.80 23.62
C SER A 9 14.36 1.42 23.19
N LEU A 10 15.07 2.37 22.58
CA LEU A 10 16.45 2.19 22.13
C LEU A 10 17.35 3.27 22.73
N PRO A 11 18.58 2.90 23.17
CA PRO A 11 19.58 3.88 23.53
C PRO A 11 19.84 4.87 22.39
N THR A 12 20.12 6.12 22.73
CA THR A 12 20.35 7.21 21.76
C THR A 12 21.53 6.91 20.82
N GLU A 13 22.49 6.13 21.30
CA GLU A 13 23.73 5.78 20.61
C GLU A 13 23.52 4.80 19.44
N ASN A 14 22.40 4.08 19.40
CA ASN A 14 22.14 3.04 18.40
C ASN A 14 21.23 3.51 17.26
N ALA A 15 21.69 4.54 16.53
CA ALA A 15 20.93 5.15 15.43
C ALA A 15 20.62 4.15 14.30
N THR A 16 21.52 3.22 14.01
CA THR A 16 21.35 2.23 12.93
C THR A 16 20.21 1.27 13.21
N VAL A 17 20.14 0.72 14.43
CA VAL A 17 19.07 -0.18 14.86
C VAL A 17 17.73 0.56 14.88
N ARG A 18 17.72 1.81 15.36
CA ARG A 18 16.52 2.65 15.37
C ARG A 18 15.96 2.89 13.97
N GLN A 19 16.82 3.25 13.01
CA GLN A 19 16.41 3.46 11.62
C GLN A 19 15.91 2.18 10.97
N ARG A 20 16.56 1.05 11.22
CA ARG A 20 16.16 -0.26 10.69
C ARG A 20 14.81 -0.67 11.25
N ALA A 21 14.59 -0.57 12.56
CA ALA A 21 13.32 -0.84 13.22
C ALA A 21 12.20 0.06 12.65
N TRP A 22 12.45 1.35 12.54
CA TRP A 22 11.48 2.30 11.97
C TRP A 22 11.09 1.97 10.53
N ARG A 23 12.06 1.63 9.67
CA ARG A 23 11.79 1.22 8.28
C ARG A 23 10.94 -0.05 8.23
N SER A 24 11.25 -1.04 9.04
CA SER A 24 10.50 -2.31 9.07
C SER A 24 9.07 -2.12 9.56
N VAL A 25 8.88 -1.32 10.61
CA VAL A 25 7.56 -0.98 11.16
C VAL A 25 6.73 -0.19 10.13
N LYS A 26 7.35 0.78 9.47
CA LYS A 26 6.69 1.58 8.41
C LYS A 26 6.33 0.72 7.20
N ALA A 27 7.24 -0.16 6.75
CA ALA A 27 6.99 -1.06 5.63
C ALA A 27 5.85 -2.07 5.93
N ALA A 28 5.69 -2.47 7.18
CA ALA A 28 4.57 -3.29 7.63
C ALA A 28 3.23 -2.54 7.65
N GLY A 29 3.23 -1.23 7.43
CA GLY A 29 2.03 -0.39 7.46
C GLY A 29 1.55 -0.03 8.86
N ALA A 30 2.41 -0.18 9.88
CA ALA A 30 2.04 0.14 11.25
C ALA A 30 1.78 1.64 11.45
N ALA A 31 0.82 1.97 12.29
CA ALA A 31 0.56 3.33 12.73
C ALA A 31 1.30 3.61 14.03
N ALA A 32 1.88 4.82 14.15
CA ALA A 32 2.47 5.29 15.38
C ALA A 32 1.40 5.95 16.26
N LEU A 33 1.21 5.43 17.47
CA LEU A 33 0.36 6.09 18.47
C LEU A 33 1.12 7.22 19.17
N ARG A 34 2.39 7.00 19.38
CA ARG A 34 3.37 7.96 19.90
C ARG A 34 4.77 7.43 19.57
N ASP A 35 5.80 8.22 19.88
CA ASP A 35 7.18 7.77 19.71
C ASP A 35 7.43 6.45 20.45
N GLY A 36 7.96 5.47 19.72
CA GLY A 36 8.24 4.14 20.23
C GLY A 36 7.03 3.22 20.46
N VAL A 37 5.81 3.66 20.10
CA VAL A 37 4.59 2.84 20.26
C VAL A 37 3.86 2.73 18.94
N TYR A 38 3.80 1.52 18.40
CA TYR A 38 3.22 1.22 17.08
C TYR A 38 2.09 0.22 17.20
N VAL A 39 1.10 0.36 16.33
CA VAL A 39 -0.08 -0.51 16.30
C VAL A 39 -0.32 -1.05 14.89
N LEU A 40 -0.77 -2.31 14.82
CA LEU A 40 -1.23 -2.99 13.61
C LEU A 40 -2.47 -3.84 13.92
N PRO A 41 -3.39 -4.01 12.96
CA PRO A 41 -4.41 -5.06 13.08
C PRO A 41 -3.73 -6.44 13.19
N ALA A 42 -4.18 -7.27 14.13
CA ALA A 42 -3.55 -8.56 14.38
C ALA A 42 -3.73 -9.52 13.20
N ALA A 43 -2.63 -10.08 12.72
CA ALA A 43 -2.55 -11.21 11.79
C ALA A 43 -1.20 -11.91 11.97
N ALA A 44 -1.12 -13.18 11.59
CA ALA A 44 0.07 -14.00 11.79
C ALA A 44 1.31 -13.42 11.09
N GLU A 45 1.15 -12.96 9.85
CA GLU A 45 2.24 -12.39 9.04
C GLU A 45 2.76 -11.08 9.66
N ARG A 46 1.86 -10.21 10.09
CA ARG A 46 2.20 -8.94 10.74
C ARG A 46 2.86 -9.16 12.09
N ARG A 47 2.39 -10.16 12.84
CA ARG A 47 3.00 -10.56 14.11
C ARG A 47 4.45 -11.01 13.91
N ALA A 48 4.72 -11.87 12.92
CA ALA A 48 6.07 -12.34 12.62
C ALA A 48 7.03 -11.18 12.29
N VAL A 49 6.58 -10.18 11.52
CA VAL A 49 7.37 -8.98 11.22
C VAL A 49 7.69 -8.20 12.50
N LEU A 50 6.72 -7.98 13.37
CA LEU A 50 6.94 -7.24 14.62
C LEU A 50 7.80 -8.01 15.62
N GLU A 51 7.69 -9.33 15.67
CA GLU A 51 8.59 -10.19 16.46
C GLU A 51 10.04 -10.07 15.99
N ALA A 52 10.28 -10.03 14.68
CA ALA A 52 11.61 -9.83 14.11
C ALA A 52 12.17 -8.43 14.47
N VAL A 53 11.35 -7.38 14.40
CA VAL A 53 11.74 -6.03 14.84
C VAL A 53 12.08 -6.01 16.32
N ALA A 54 11.26 -6.64 17.16
CA ALA A 54 11.49 -6.73 18.60
C ALA A 54 12.81 -7.45 18.92
N ALA A 55 13.11 -8.54 18.23
CA ALA A 55 14.37 -9.28 18.38
C ALA A 55 15.59 -8.43 17.97
N ASP A 56 15.49 -7.68 16.86
CA ASP A 56 16.55 -6.79 16.39
C ASP A 56 16.82 -5.64 17.37
N VAL A 57 15.78 -5.04 17.91
CA VAL A 57 15.88 -3.98 18.93
C VAL A 57 16.54 -4.51 20.21
N THR A 58 16.11 -5.68 20.68
CA THR A 58 16.67 -6.30 21.89
C THR A 58 18.12 -6.70 21.67
N GLY A 59 18.46 -7.26 20.50
CA GLY A 59 19.84 -7.56 20.12
C GLY A 59 20.75 -6.33 20.03
N GLY A 60 20.18 -5.17 19.75
CA GLY A 60 20.87 -3.87 19.73
C GLY A 60 20.94 -3.16 21.08
N GLY A 61 20.60 -3.82 22.17
CA GLY A 61 20.65 -3.27 23.54
C GLY A 61 19.43 -2.46 23.95
N GLY A 62 18.36 -2.49 23.14
CA GLY A 62 17.08 -1.86 23.45
C GLY A 62 16.13 -2.77 24.20
N VAL A 63 14.93 -2.27 24.44
CA VAL A 63 13.82 -3.02 25.03
C VAL A 63 12.66 -3.01 24.05
N ALA A 64 12.03 -4.16 23.85
CA ALA A 64 10.86 -4.31 23.02
C ALA A 64 9.80 -5.17 23.68
N HIS A 65 8.55 -4.74 23.61
CA HIS A 65 7.39 -5.49 24.07
C HIS A 65 6.37 -5.57 22.93
N LEU A 66 5.97 -6.79 22.57
CA LEU A 66 4.88 -7.04 21.64
C LEU A 66 3.68 -7.57 22.40
N LEU A 67 2.58 -6.85 22.33
CA LEU A 67 1.35 -7.14 23.05
C LEU A 67 0.22 -7.40 22.04
N ILE A 68 -0.76 -8.18 22.46
CA ILE A 68 -2.07 -8.25 21.81
C ILE A 68 -3.04 -7.48 22.70
N ALA A 69 -3.74 -6.53 22.12
CA ALA A 69 -4.67 -5.66 22.82
C ALA A 69 -6.04 -5.64 22.14
N GLN A 70 -7.06 -5.33 22.92
CA GLN A 70 -8.41 -5.03 22.43
C GLN A 70 -8.80 -3.64 22.91
N THR A 71 -9.61 -2.95 22.12
CA THR A 71 -10.17 -1.64 22.49
C THR A 71 -11.69 -1.74 22.57
N THR A 72 -12.29 -0.88 23.36
CA THR A 72 -13.76 -0.72 23.43
C THR A 72 -14.30 0.17 22.31
N ASP A 73 -13.45 0.96 21.68
CA ASP A 73 -13.77 1.81 20.53
C ASP A 73 -12.75 1.56 19.43
N GLU A 74 -13.17 0.95 18.33
CA GLU A 74 -12.33 0.57 17.19
C GLU A 74 -12.10 1.75 16.23
N ALA A 75 -13.05 2.67 16.13
CA ALA A 75 -13.06 3.69 15.08
C ALA A 75 -11.81 4.60 15.07
N PRO A 76 -11.30 5.11 16.20
CA PRO A 76 -10.08 5.92 16.21
C PRO A 76 -8.85 5.16 15.73
N TYR A 77 -8.77 3.87 16.00
CA TYR A 77 -7.63 3.04 15.59
C TYR A 77 -7.69 2.68 14.11
N GLN A 78 -8.88 2.35 13.60
CA GLN A 78 -9.07 2.09 12.17
C GLN A 78 -8.75 3.34 11.32
N ALA A 79 -9.12 4.53 11.81
CA ALA A 79 -8.84 5.80 11.14
C ALA A 79 -7.33 6.07 10.95
N LEU A 80 -6.46 5.52 11.78
CA LEU A 80 -5.01 5.63 11.62
C LEU A 80 -4.49 4.95 10.35
N PHE A 81 -5.25 4.04 9.77
CA PHE A 81 -4.90 3.27 8.57
C PHE A 81 -5.63 3.75 7.31
N ASP A 82 -6.26 4.92 7.35
CA ASP A 82 -6.89 5.52 6.18
C ASP A 82 -5.85 5.81 5.09
N ARG A 83 -6.04 5.21 3.90
CA ARG A 83 -5.19 5.37 2.72
C ARG A 83 -5.83 6.22 1.62
N SER A 84 -6.94 6.88 1.92
CA SER A 84 -7.67 7.68 0.93
C SER A 84 -6.78 8.74 0.28
N ARG A 85 -5.89 9.35 1.02
CA ARG A 85 -4.93 10.33 0.49
C ARG A 85 -3.96 9.70 -0.51
N ASP A 86 -3.39 8.53 -0.18
CA ASP A 86 -2.44 7.82 -1.03
C ASP A 86 -3.10 7.45 -2.37
N TYR A 87 -4.35 6.97 -2.33
CA TYR A 87 -5.12 6.67 -3.54
C TYR A 87 -5.49 7.94 -4.32
N THR A 88 -5.78 9.04 -3.66
CA THR A 88 -6.08 10.32 -4.34
C THR A 88 -4.86 10.84 -5.10
N GLU A 89 -3.67 10.75 -4.53
CA GLU A 89 -2.42 11.11 -5.20
C GLU A 89 -2.16 10.20 -6.41
N LEU A 90 -2.36 8.89 -6.27
CA LEU A 90 -2.25 7.91 -7.36
C LEU A 90 -3.25 8.20 -8.50
N LEU A 91 -4.49 8.54 -8.16
CA LEU A 91 -5.54 8.91 -9.14
C LEU A 91 -5.19 10.17 -9.91
N ALA A 92 -4.60 11.17 -9.26
CA ALA A 92 -4.12 12.38 -9.92
C ALA A 92 -3.05 12.06 -10.97
N ASP A 93 -2.08 11.22 -10.62
CA ASP A 93 -1.02 10.78 -11.54
C ASP A 93 -1.59 9.95 -12.71
N ALA A 94 -2.56 9.07 -12.45
CA ALA A 94 -3.22 8.28 -13.48
C ALA A 94 -4.04 9.15 -14.44
N THR A 95 -4.73 10.16 -13.92
CA THR A 95 -5.50 11.12 -14.73
C THR A 95 -4.57 11.94 -15.62
N GLN A 96 -3.47 12.43 -15.08
CA GLN A 96 -2.45 13.16 -15.83
C GLN A 96 -1.85 12.31 -16.97
N LEU A 97 -1.56 11.05 -16.70
CA LEU A 97 -1.08 10.14 -17.74
C LEU A 97 -2.13 9.94 -18.83
N ARG A 98 -3.39 9.72 -18.46
CA ARG A 98 -4.50 9.55 -19.40
C ARG A 98 -4.69 10.75 -20.32
N GLU A 99 -4.61 11.94 -19.79
CA GLU A 99 -4.72 13.19 -20.55
C GLU A 99 -3.56 13.40 -21.54
N SER A 100 -2.38 12.88 -21.21
CA SER A 100 -1.18 12.98 -22.05
C SER A 100 -0.96 11.79 -22.99
N LEU A 101 -1.89 10.82 -23.09
CA LEU A 101 -1.70 9.62 -23.91
C LEU A 101 -1.52 9.90 -25.39
N SER A 102 -2.19 10.94 -25.94
CA SER A 102 -2.04 11.35 -27.35
C SER A 102 -0.62 11.83 -27.68
N ASP A 103 0.06 12.43 -26.71
CA ASP A 103 1.38 13.04 -26.86
C ASP A 103 2.52 12.12 -26.33
N THR A 104 2.15 10.93 -25.86
CA THR A 104 3.07 9.98 -25.23
C THR A 104 3.28 8.77 -26.16
N THR A 105 4.52 8.31 -26.32
CA THR A 105 4.77 7.08 -27.08
C THR A 105 4.16 5.86 -26.37
N PRO A 106 3.72 4.83 -27.13
CA PRO A 106 3.14 3.62 -26.51
C PRO A 106 4.06 2.95 -25.49
N SER A 107 5.37 2.96 -25.73
CA SER A 107 6.38 2.40 -24.81
C SER A 107 6.44 3.19 -23.50
N GLU A 108 6.46 4.50 -23.57
CA GLU A 108 6.51 5.35 -22.36
C GLU A 108 5.19 5.30 -21.58
N ALA A 109 4.05 5.28 -22.28
CA ALA A 109 2.74 5.10 -21.66
C ALA A 109 2.67 3.79 -20.86
N LEU A 110 3.13 2.68 -21.45
CA LEU A 110 3.19 1.38 -20.79
C LEU A 110 4.09 1.39 -19.56
N LYS A 111 5.28 1.97 -19.66
CA LYS A 111 6.23 2.09 -18.55
C LYS A 111 5.64 2.87 -17.38
N ARG A 112 5.00 4.01 -17.65
CA ARG A 112 4.35 4.83 -16.64
C ARG A 112 3.16 4.11 -16.01
N THR A 113 2.34 3.43 -16.80
CA THR A 113 1.19 2.63 -16.31
C THR A 113 1.65 1.50 -15.37
N ARG A 114 2.72 0.77 -15.73
CA ARG A 114 3.30 -0.26 -14.85
C ARG A 114 3.80 0.32 -13.52
N LYS A 115 4.40 1.52 -13.56
CA LYS A 115 4.82 2.21 -12.34
C LYS A 115 3.64 2.56 -11.43
N LEU A 116 2.54 3.04 -12.01
CA LEU A 116 1.31 3.33 -11.26
C LEU A 116 0.68 2.06 -10.68
N ARG A 117 0.65 0.96 -11.44
CA ARG A 117 0.17 -0.34 -10.93
C ARG A 117 0.99 -0.82 -9.73
N LYS A 118 2.31 -0.73 -9.81
CA LYS A 118 3.21 -1.07 -8.71
C LYS A 118 2.99 -0.18 -7.48
N ALA A 119 2.76 1.11 -7.69
CA ALA A 119 2.43 2.04 -6.60
C ALA A 119 1.09 1.67 -5.93
N PHE A 120 0.05 1.35 -6.73
CA PHE A 120 -1.22 0.84 -6.22
C PHE A 120 -1.05 -0.43 -5.37
N GLU A 121 -0.31 -1.41 -5.86
CA GLU A 121 -0.05 -2.66 -5.13
C GLU A 121 0.65 -2.41 -3.79
N SER A 122 1.58 -1.45 -3.76
CA SER A 122 2.27 -1.06 -2.53
C SER A 122 1.33 -0.42 -1.50
N ILE A 123 0.40 0.43 -1.94
CA ILE A 123 -0.63 1.03 -1.06
C ILE A 123 -1.59 -0.07 -0.59
N ALA A 124 -2.07 -0.90 -1.51
CA ALA A 124 -3.04 -1.96 -1.23
C ALA A 124 -2.50 -3.00 -0.23
N ALA A 125 -1.20 -3.27 -0.24
CA ALA A 125 -0.54 -4.20 0.69
C ALA A 125 -0.63 -3.77 2.15
N ILE A 126 -0.76 -2.46 2.41
CA ILE A 126 -0.86 -1.88 3.76
C ILE A 126 -2.21 -1.19 4.00
N ASP A 127 -3.18 -1.40 3.12
CA ASP A 127 -4.55 -0.95 3.28
C ASP A 127 -5.37 -2.04 3.97
N PHE A 128 -5.43 -2.00 5.29
CA PHE A 128 -6.09 -3.01 6.11
C PHE A 128 -7.61 -2.81 6.20
N PHE A 129 -8.11 -1.66 5.81
CA PHE A 129 -9.53 -1.30 5.83
C PHE A 129 -9.94 -0.70 4.49
N PRO A 130 -9.90 -1.51 3.40
CA PRO A 130 -10.16 -1.03 2.06
C PRO A 130 -11.57 -0.46 1.93
N GLY A 131 -11.68 0.66 1.21
CA GLY A 131 -12.92 1.36 0.99
C GLY A 131 -13.09 1.83 -0.46
N GLU A 132 -13.92 2.85 -0.63
CA GLU A 132 -14.26 3.41 -1.94
C GLU A 132 -13.04 3.94 -2.71
N ALA A 133 -12.10 4.60 -2.02
CA ALA A 133 -10.91 5.17 -2.64
C ALA A 133 -10.04 4.09 -3.32
N ARG A 134 -9.88 2.91 -2.69
CA ARG A 134 -9.19 1.77 -3.31
C ARG A 134 -9.90 1.29 -4.56
N ARG A 135 -11.23 1.14 -4.52
CA ARG A 135 -12.02 0.67 -5.65
C ARG A 135 -11.90 1.63 -6.84
N GLN A 136 -12.05 2.94 -6.60
CA GLN A 136 -11.88 3.96 -7.64
C GLN A 136 -10.49 3.94 -8.26
N ALA A 137 -9.45 3.77 -7.46
CA ALA A 137 -8.08 3.66 -7.95
C ALA A 137 -7.87 2.41 -8.82
N GLU A 138 -8.41 1.25 -8.40
CA GLU A 138 -8.37 0.00 -9.17
C GLU A 138 -9.05 0.15 -10.53
N ASP A 139 -10.28 0.68 -10.55
CA ASP A 139 -11.07 0.87 -11.76
C ASP A 139 -10.37 1.83 -12.74
N THR A 140 -9.85 2.95 -12.23
CA THR A 140 -9.13 3.94 -13.05
C THR A 140 -7.85 3.35 -13.65
N LEU A 141 -7.10 2.56 -12.90
CA LEU A 141 -5.90 1.89 -13.41
C LEU A 141 -6.24 0.83 -14.47
N ALA A 142 -7.31 0.06 -14.27
CA ALA A 142 -7.77 -0.91 -15.26
C ALA A 142 -8.16 -0.25 -16.58
N GLU A 143 -8.88 0.89 -16.53
CA GLU A 143 -9.21 1.67 -17.71
C GLU A 143 -7.97 2.22 -18.42
N LEU A 144 -6.99 2.71 -17.68
CA LEU A 144 -5.72 3.21 -18.21
C LEU A 144 -4.92 2.10 -18.88
N GLU A 145 -4.85 0.92 -18.28
CA GLU A 145 -4.18 -0.26 -18.82
C GLU A 145 -4.82 -0.68 -20.14
N MET A 146 -6.15 -0.69 -20.22
CA MET A 146 -6.87 -0.98 -21.47
C MET A 146 -6.61 0.09 -22.55
N ALA A 147 -6.57 1.37 -22.16
CA ALA A 147 -6.25 2.45 -23.11
C ALA A 147 -4.83 2.32 -23.66
N CYS A 148 -3.84 1.99 -22.83
CA CYS A 148 -2.47 1.76 -23.24
C CYS A 148 -2.34 0.53 -24.15
N ALA A 149 -3.08 -0.56 -23.89
CA ALA A 149 -3.09 -1.75 -24.71
C ALA A 149 -3.60 -1.45 -26.14
N ARG A 150 -4.64 -0.63 -26.26
CA ARG A 150 -5.17 -0.18 -27.57
C ARG A 150 -4.14 0.64 -28.38
N LEU A 151 -3.31 1.43 -27.72
CA LEU A 151 -2.24 2.18 -28.40
C LEU A 151 -1.14 1.27 -28.95
N GLN A 152 -0.95 0.08 -28.38
CA GLN A 152 0.05 -0.88 -28.84
C GLN A 152 -0.45 -1.78 -29.98
N ALA A 153 -1.76 -2.01 -30.08
CA ALA A 153 -2.40 -2.84 -31.11
C ALA A 153 -3.51 -2.05 -31.81
N PRO A 154 -3.18 -0.99 -32.60
CA PRO A 154 -4.19 -0.15 -33.24
C PRO A 154 -4.99 -0.87 -34.32
N ASP A 155 -4.53 -2.02 -34.82
CA ASP A 155 -5.09 -2.73 -35.98
C ASP A 155 -5.78 -4.08 -35.63
N GLU A 156 -6.01 -4.43 -34.38
CA GLU A 156 -6.88 -5.58 -34.10
C GLU A 156 -8.34 -5.19 -34.32
N PRO A 157 -9.00 -5.69 -35.39
CA PRO A 157 -10.44 -5.43 -35.60
C PRO A 157 -11.20 -6.07 -34.44
N GLY A 158 -11.98 -5.26 -33.74
CA GLY A 158 -12.85 -5.76 -32.69
C GLY A 158 -13.66 -6.93 -33.24
N PHE A 159 -13.62 -8.07 -32.54
CA PHE A 159 -14.40 -9.27 -32.89
C PHE A 159 -15.89 -8.90 -32.89
N VAL A 160 -16.42 -8.60 -34.08
CA VAL A 160 -17.85 -8.49 -34.29
C VAL A 160 -18.37 -9.92 -34.30
N ALA A 161 -19.06 -10.32 -33.23
CA ALA A 161 -19.81 -11.56 -33.21
C ALA A 161 -20.81 -11.55 -34.36
N GLY A 162 -20.47 -12.23 -35.46
CA GLY A 162 -21.34 -12.36 -36.62
C GLY A 162 -22.59 -13.11 -36.23
N THR A 163 -23.72 -12.45 -36.38
CA THR A 163 -25.05 -13.08 -36.36
C THR A 163 -25.12 -14.06 -37.51
N ILE A 164 -25.09 -15.34 -37.23
CA ILE A 164 -25.43 -16.40 -38.21
C ILE A 164 -26.96 -16.38 -38.31
N GLN A 165 -27.51 -15.78 -39.34
CA GLN A 165 -28.87 -16.06 -39.79
C GLN A 165 -28.90 -17.38 -40.52
N ARG A 166 -29.71 -18.29 -40.04
CA ARG A 166 -30.33 -19.38 -40.79
C ARG A 166 -31.83 -19.18 -40.80
#